data_7687a96b11e28f48fe6bb0de1c15a843
#
_entry.id   7687a96b11e28f48fe6bb0de1c15a843
#
_cell.length_a   1.000
_cell.length_b   1.000
_cell.length_c   1.000
_cell.angle_alpha   90.00
_cell.angle_beta   90.00
_cell.angle_gamma   90.00
#
_symmetry.space_group_name_H-M   'P 1'
#
loop_
_entity.id
_entity.type
_entity.pdbx_description
1 polymer ?
#
loop_
_entity_poly.entity_id
_entity_poly.type
_entity_poly.pdbx_seq_one_letter_code
_entity_poly.pdbx_strand_id
1 'polypeptide(L)'
;MRAIRWVGRVAAFGLLAWSALVAAPAARAAADAGALDNAGCLSCHDAKAHKLEVPAADGKARTLLGIAPDKYAGGVHAKMQCVACHTGITDQPAAGTGHKPGPARTAASSTGCADCHQKLWDQAKADNSAAAKPRLGIVVDNIEAYRKSFHARGSKADRSKANASCDGCHDTHSFDIPTKASPAHEQWRLTSAAMCGQACHSDALEEYTASIHGKEALAKHNVKSAVCADCHSAHAVGNTSADPVKLTITANCGGCHAENYASYKATYHGQISTLGYAYTAKCYDCHGSHGILEAKNPESKVHPNNRMETCESCHNGKKGVGVASAGFATFQPHGRTDDFARYPQMWIGYQMMAGLLLGTFGFFWLHTLLWFWREFQDRRQGVPRPHVAASALPANLEAKHYRRFSAIWRLAHITFALSLMILTLTGM
;
A
#
# COMPACT_ATOMS: atom_id res chain seq x y z
N MET A 1 -18.87 -56.20 24.39
CA MET A 1 -18.86 -56.99 25.64
C MET A 1 -18.81 -56.02 26.81
N ARG A 2 -19.85 -56.18 27.68
CA ARG A 2 -19.97 -55.74 29.09
C ARG A 2 -19.69 -54.26 29.39
N ALA A 3 -20.63 -53.32 29.53
CA ALA A 3 -21.71 -53.26 30.54
C ALA A 3 -21.24 -53.54 31.97
N ILE A 4 -21.26 -52.47 32.83
CA ILE A 4 -21.77 -52.52 34.21
C ILE A 4 -22.15 -51.11 34.64
N ARG A 5 -23.43 -51.03 34.95
CA ARG A 5 -24.10 -49.97 35.73
C ARG A 5 -23.67 -50.02 37.19
N TRP A 6 -23.70 -48.91 37.91
CA TRP A 6 -24.16 -48.87 39.29
C TRP A 6 -24.88 -47.58 39.60
N VAL A 7 -26.06 -47.79 40.17
CA VAL A 7 -27.05 -46.83 40.70
C VAL A 7 -26.93 -46.82 42.23
N GLY A 8 -27.17 -45.70 42.86
CA GLY A 8 -27.40 -45.67 44.34
C GLY A 8 -27.39 -44.28 44.91
N ARG A 9 -28.54 -43.66 44.93
CA ARG A 9 -29.44 -43.28 46.09
C ARG A 9 -28.90 -42.14 47.01
N VAL A 10 -29.48 -40.96 46.89
CA VAL A 10 -30.39 -40.24 47.78
C VAL A 10 -30.06 -40.23 49.28
N ALA A 11 -29.81 -39.03 49.79
CA ALA A 11 -30.31 -38.58 51.09
C ALA A 11 -30.36 -37.05 51.11
N ALA A 12 -31.56 -36.52 51.30
CA ALA A 12 -31.86 -35.18 51.60
C ALA A 12 -31.53 -34.82 53.05
N PHE A 13 -30.87 -33.68 53.26
CA PHE A 13 -30.99 -32.96 54.53
C PHE A 13 -31.06 -31.45 54.24
N GLY A 14 -32.20 -30.90 54.51
CA GLY A 14 -32.36 -29.47 54.48
C GLY A 14 -31.73 -28.82 55.69
N LEU A 15 -31.11 -27.69 55.43
CA LEU A 15 -30.80 -26.70 56.46
C LEU A 15 -31.00 -25.32 55.83
N LEU A 16 -31.99 -24.66 56.35
CA LEU A 16 -32.28 -23.24 56.21
C LEU A 16 -31.02 -22.44 56.59
N ALA A 17 -30.40 -21.80 55.62
CA ALA A 17 -29.43 -20.76 55.85
C ALA A 17 -29.97 -19.45 55.33
N TRP A 18 -30.28 -18.59 56.24
CA TRP A 18 -30.77 -17.22 56.12
C TRP A 18 -29.89 -16.44 55.13
N SER A 19 -30.45 -16.08 54.01
CA SER A 19 -29.84 -15.14 53.09
C SER A 19 -29.93 -13.74 53.65
N ALA A 20 -28.93 -13.30 54.33
CA ALA A 20 -28.70 -11.88 54.60
C ALA A 20 -28.41 -11.21 53.26
N LEU A 21 -29.40 -10.58 52.68
CA LEU A 21 -29.29 -9.69 51.56
C LEU A 21 -28.51 -8.46 52.04
N VAL A 22 -27.17 -8.51 51.91
CA VAL A 22 -26.37 -7.29 52.01
C VAL A 22 -26.66 -6.52 50.75
N ALA A 23 -27.61 -5.63 50.79
CA ALA A 23 -27.76 -4.56 49.83
C ALA A 23 -26.47 -3.73 49.90
N ALA A 24 -25.55 -3.99 48.97
CA ALA A 24 -24.51 -3.03 48.68
C ALA A 24 -25.19 -1.70 48.39
N PRO A 25 -24.86 -0.61 49.08
CA PRO A 25 -25.34 0.68 48.68
C PRO A 25 -24.88 0.88 47.25
N ALA A 26 -25.81 0.92 46.28
CA ALA A 26 -25.54 1.52 45.01
C ALA A 26 -24.98 2.91 45.34
N ALA A 27 -23.68 3.09 45.16
CA ALA A 27 -23.09 4.39 45.16
C ALA A 27 -23.81 5.19 44.07
N ARG A 28 -24.91 5.82 44.47
CA ARG A 28 -25.46 6.95 43.76
C ARG A 28 -24.30 7.94 43.74
N ALA A 29 -23.62 8.02 42.60
CA ALA A 29 -22.79 9.18 42.35
C ALA A 29 -23.68 10.38 42.62
N ALA A 30 -23.35 11.11 43.70
CA ALA A 30 -23.95 12.41 43.93
C ALA A 30 -23.78 13.17 42.65
N ALA A 31 -24.88 13.57 42.03
CA ALA A 31 -24.85 14.53 40.93
C ALA A 31 -24.24 15.78 41.55
N ASP A 32 -22.96 15.99 41.38
CA ASP A 32 -22.32 17.26 41.66
C ASP A 32 -23.10 18.30 40.84
N ALA A 33 -23.78 19.18 41.57
CA ALA A 33 -24.47 20.33 41.01
C ALA A 33 -23.41 21.24 40.37
N GLY A 34 -23.06 20.96 39.10
CA GLY A 34 -22.01 21.62 38.33
C GLY A 34 -21.24 20.71 37.40
N ALA A 35 -21.50 19.40 37.38
CA ALA A 35 -20.86 18.50 36.43
C ALA A 35 -21.38 18.80 35.02
N LEU A 36 -20.46 19.16 34.10
CA LEU A 36 -20.76 19.41 32.70
C LEU A 36 -21.18 18.10 32.03
N ASP A 37 -22.46 17.93 31.75
CA ASP A 37 -23.01 16.76 31.05
C ASP A 37 -23.26 17.03 29.57
N ASN A 38 -23.43 15.95 28.81
CA ASN A 38 -23.66 16.05 27.38
C ASN A 38 -25.02 16.70 27.06
N ALA A 39 -26.04 16.51 27.89
CA ALA A 39 -27.35 17.11 27.68
C ALA A 39 -27.30 18.63 27.80
N GLY A 40 -26.58 19.13 28.80
CA GLY A 40 -26.33 20.56 28.95
C GLY A 40 -25.56 21.17 27.77
N CYS A 41 -24.55 20.44 27.28
CA CYS A 41 -23.80 20.90 26.09
C CYS A 41 -24.71 20.93 24.83
N LEU A 42 -25.46 19.86 24.60
CA LEU A 42 -26.33 19.73 23.41
C LEU A 42 -27.54 20.68 23.45
N SER A 43 -27.96 21.18 24.64
CA SER A 43 -29.00 22.19 24.72
C SER A 43 -28.71 23.45 23.92
N CYS A 44 -27.41 23.77 23.69
CA CYS A 44 -26.96 24.89 22.86
C CYS A 44 -26.26 24.42 21.56
N HIS A 45 -25.54 23.29 21.58
CA HIS A 45 -24.75 22.83 20.46
C HIS A 45 -25.47 21.84 19.54
N ASP A 46 -26.78 21.65 19.67
CA ASP A 46 -27.58 20.84 18.73
C ASP A 46 -27.72 21.56 17.39
N ALA A 47 -27.25 20.92 16.33
CA ALA A 47 -27.31 21.43 14.96
C ALA A 47 -28.74 21.74 14.45
N LYS A 48 -29.75 21.06 15.00
CA LYS A 48 -31.19 21.23 14.62
C LYS A 48 -31.88 22.34 15.42
N ALA A 49 -31.42 22.59 16.64
CA ALA A 49 -32.07 23.49 17.58
C ALA A 49 -31.57 24.93 17.52
N HIS A 50 -30.27 25.13 17.31
CA HIS A 50 -29.65 26.43 17.47
C HIS A 50 -28.54 26.72 16.44
N LYS A 51 -28.60 27.95 15.91
CA LYS A 51 -27.48 28.53 15.13
C LYS A 51 -26.65 29.39 16.09
N LEU A 52 -25.52 28.85 16.53
CA LEU A 52 -24.62 29.58 17.42
C LEU A 52 -23.71 30.50 16.60
N GLU A 53 -23.76 31.80 16.91
CA GLU A 53 -22.87 32.79 16.34
C GLU A 53 -21.89 33.26 17.42
N VAL A 54 -20.61 33.24 17.09
CA VAL A 54 -19.54 33.68 17.99
C VAL A 54 -18.70 34.74 17.29
N PRO A 55 -18.18 35.74 18.03
CA PRO A 55 -17.27 36.74 17.45
C PRO A 55 -16.00 36.05 16.94
N ALA A 56 -15.59 36.36 15.72
CA ALA A 56 -14.29 36.00 15.21
C ALA A 56 -13.24 37.08 15.53
N ALA A 57 -11.95 36.74 15.36
CA ALA A 57 -10.86 37.67 15.63
C ALA A 57 -10.89 38.95 14.76
N ASP A 58 -11.56 38.91 13.62
CA ASP A 58 -11.77 40.00 12.69
C ASP A 58 -13.02 40.86 13.03
N GLY A 59 -13.67 40.57 14.17
CA GLY A 59 -14.87 41.28 14.63
C GLY A 59 -16.16 40.87 13.94
N LYS A 60 -16.13 39.92 12.97
CA LYS A 60 -17.31 39.38 12.30
C LYS A 60 -17.88 38.21 13.12
N ALA A 61 -19.18 38.00 13.04
CA ALA A 61 -19.79 36.81 13.59
C ALA A 61 -19.48 35.61 12.69
N ARG A 62 -19.04 34.49 13.30
CA ARG A 62 -18.96 33.22 12.64
C ARG A 62 -19.97 32.23 13.25
N THR A 63 -20.63 31.50 12.41
CA THR A 63 -21.50 30.41 12.85
C THR A 63 -20.69 29.20 13.28
N LEU A 64 -20.92 28.69 14.48
CA LEU A 64 -20.41 27.39 14.89
C LEU A 64 -21.28 26.29 14.28
N LEU A 65 -20.64 25.24 13.78
CA LEU A 65 -21.31 24.02 13.35
C LEU A 65 -21.85 23.30 14.60
N GLY A 66 -23.17 23.11 14.65
CA GLY A 66 -23.77 22.29 15.69
C GLY A 66 -23.49 20.81 15.50
N ILE A 67 -23.73 20.04 16.53
CA ILE A 67 -23.59 18.59 16.54
C ILE A 67 -24.95 17.97 16.24
N ALA A 68 -24.99 16.89 15.44
CA ALA A 68 -26.18 16.09 15.26
C ALA A 68 -26.26 15.04 16.39
N PRO A 69 -27.16 15.18 17.38
CA PRO A 69 -27.17 14.31 18.56
C PRO A 69 -27.39 12.84 18.24
N ASP A 70 -28.22 12.55 17.26
CA ASP A 70 -28.50 11.19 16.76
C ASP A 70 -27.24 10.53 16.16
N LYS A 71 -26.45 11.28 15.39
CA LYS A 71 -25.18 10.80 14.84
C LYS A 71 -24.13 10.60 15.92
N TYR A 72 -24.03 11.55 16.87
CA TYR A 72 -23.12 11.40 18.02
C TYR A 72 -23.49 10.16 18.85
N ALA A 73 -24.75 9.95 19.15
CA ALA A 73 -25.25 8.80 19.90
C ALA A 73 -24.97 7.45 19.21
N GLY A 74 -24.88 7.42 17.88
CA GLY A 74 -24.47 6.25 17.08
C GLY A 74 -22.95 6.05 16.96
N GLY A 75 -22.15 7.05 17.29
CA GLY A 75 -20.70 7.02 17.13
C GLY A 75 -19.97 6.20 18.19
N VAL A 76 -18.73 5.82 17.90
CA VAL A 76 -17.88 5.03 18.82
C VAL A 76 -17.55 5.76 20.13
N HIS A 77 -17.66 7.08 20.15
CA HIS A 77 -17.41 7.94 21.30
C HIS A 77 -18.69 8.38 22.04
N ALA A 78 -19.85 7.81 21.69
CA ALA A 78 -21.18 8.19 22.23
C ALA A 78 -21.28 8.14 23.77
N LYS A 79 -20.47 7.29 24.42
CA LYS A 79 -20.43 7.14 25.88
C LYS A 79 -19.49 8.11 26.57
N MET A 80 -18.74 8.91 25.81
CA MET A 80 -17.80 9.89 26.36
C MET A 80 -18.51 11.22 26.64
N GLN A 81 -18.04 11.92 27.65
CA GLN A 81 -18.49 13.29 27.87
C GLN A 81 -17.77 14.25 26.91
N CYS A 82 -18.46 15.31 26.48
CA CYS A 82 -17.91 16.30 25.58
C CYS A 82 -16.60 16.91 26.13
N VAL A 83 -16.52 17.14 27.41
CA VAL A 83 -15.34 17.68 28.11
C VAL A 83 -14.15 16.73 28.14
N ALA A 84 -14.33 15.46 27.83
CA ALA A 84 -13.19 14.54 27.68
C ALA A 84 -12.32 14.90 26.49
N CYS A 85 -12.89 15.55 25.47
CA CYS A 85 -12.18 16.07 24.30
C CYS A 85 -12.02 17.60 24.38
N HIS A 86 -13.05 18.29 24.86
CA HIS A 86 -13.06 19.76 25.02
C HIS A 86 -12.59 20.15 26.41
N THR A 87 -11.36 19.75 26.73
CA THR A 87 -10.78 19.86 28.09
C THR A 87 -10.66 21.29 28.62
N GLY A 88 -10.71 22.30 27.74
CA GLY A 88 -10.68 23.70 28.14
C GLY A 88 -12.03 24.28 28.52
N ILE A 89 -13.10 23.51 28.44
CA ILE A 89 -14.45 23.95 28.83
C ILE A 89 -14.68 23.56 30.28
N THR A 90 -14.84 24.56 31.12
CA THR A 90 -14.97 24.39 32.59
C THR A 90 -16.29 24.93 33.14
N ASP A 91 -17.14 25.51 32.28
CA ASP A 91 -18.42 26.10 32.67
C ASP A 91 -19.51 25.82 31.65
N GLN A 92 -20.74 25.82 32.11
CA GLN A 92 -21.95 25.84 31.28
C GLN A 92 -22.56 27.24 31.40
N PRO A 93 -22.38 28.07 30.34
CA PRO A 93 -22.84 29.46 30.39
C PRO A 93 -24.38 29.53 30.31
N ALA A 94 -24.94 30.63 30.80
CA ALA A 94 -26.34 30.96 30.50
C ALA A 94 -26.54 31.20 28.99
N ALA A 95 -27.74 30.95 28.48
CA ALA A 95 -28.03 31.13 27.07
C ALA A 95 -27.61 32.55 26.57
N GLY A 96 -26.85 32.62 25.52
CA GLY A 96 -26.39 33.87 24.90
C GLY A 96 -25.15 34.51 25.52
N THR A 97 -24.52 33.90 26.55
CA THR A 97 -23.37 34.53 27.24
C THR A 97 -22.00 33.97 26.85
N GLY A 98 -21.93 32.84 26.24
CA GLY A 98 -20.67 32.15 25.88
C GLY A 98 -19.86 31.66 27.08
N HIS A 99 -18.95 30.74 26.83
CA HIS A 99 -18.08 30.16 27.86
C HIS A 99 -17.07 31.20 28.40
N LYS A 100 -16.70 31.06 29.67
CA LYS A 100 -15.63 31.86 30.26
C LYS A 100 -14.32 31.63 29.51
N PRO A 101 -13.48 32.67 29.36
CA PRO A 101 -12.15 32.50 28.79
C PRO A 101 -11.33 31.48 29.61
N GLY A 102 -10.90 30.41 28.97
CA GLY A 102 -10.05 29.39 29.57
C GLY A 102 -8.76 29.19 28.76
N PRO A 103 -7.73 28.58 29.35
CA PRO A 103 -6.41 28.46 28.71
C PRO A 103 -6.41 27.58 27.45
N ALA A 104 -7.41 26.74 27.26
CA ALA A 104 -7.49 25.89 26.07
C ALA A 104 -8.95 25.58 25.72
N ARG A 105 -9.54 26.35 24.84
CA ARG A 105 -10.86 26.04 24.23
C ARG A 105 -10.75 25.25 22.93
N THR A 106 -9.69 24.51 22.78
CA THR A 106 -9.46 23.76 21.55
C THR A 106 -10.26 22.46 21.59
N ALA A 107 -10.97 22.22 20.50
CA ALA A 107 -11.44 20.88 20.18
C ALA A 107 -10.25 19.88 20.22
N ALA A 108 -10.53 18.62 20.43
CA ALA A 108 -9.54 17.58 20.28
C ALA A 108 -8.87 17.71 18.92
N SER A 109 -7.57 17.98 18.93
CA SER A 109 -6.73 18.03 17.74
C SER A 109 -6.29 16.62 17.37
N SER A 110 -5.61 16.47 16.23
CA SER A 110 -4.97 15.21 15.87
C SER A 110 -4.03 14.68 16.96
N THR A 111 -3.35 15.56 17.66
CA THR A 111 -2.50 15.22 18.81
C THR A 111 -3.32 14.68 19.97
N GLY A 112 -4.41 15.32 20.32
CA GLY A 112 -5.30 14.85 21.40
C GLY A 112 -5.91 13.48 21.11
N CYS A 113 -6.35 13.23 19.89
CA CYS A 113 -6.82 11.91 19.47
C CYS A 113 -5.71 10.85 19.64
N ALA A 114 -4.53 11.17 19.14
CA ALA A 114 -3.38 10.26 19.16
C ALA A 114 -2.92 9.95 20.59
N ASP A 115 -2.87 10.94 21.46
CA ASP A 115 -2.40 10.78 22.84
C ASP A 115 -3.36 9.94 23.67
N CYS A 116 -4.68 10.17 23.52
CA CYS A 116 -5.69 9.37 24.18
C CYS A 116 -5.63 7.90 23.76
N HIS A 117 -5.64 7.62 22.46
CA HIS A 117 -5.59 6.26 21.94
C HIS A 117 -4.28 5.55 22.30
N GLN A 118 -3.15 6.26 22.25
CA GLN A 118 -1.86 5.71 22.66
C GLN A 118 -1.88 5.32 24.16
N LYS A 119 -2.35 6.21 25.02
CA LYS A 119 -2.47 5.94 26.46
C LYS A 119 -3.34 4.72 26.76
N LEU A 120 -4.50 4.62 26.10
CA LEU A 120 -5.40 3.46 26.23
C LEU A 120 -4.72 2.15 25.79
N TRP A 121 -3.92 2.21 24.72
CA TRP A 121 -3.19 1.05 24.22
C TRP A 121 -2.05 0.64 25.15
N ASP A 122 -1.31 1.60 25.67
CA ASP A 122 -0.22 1.32 26.61
C ASP A 122 -0.76 0.73 27.92
N GLN A 123 -1.92 1.20 28.37
CA GLN A 123 -2.62 0.59 29.50
C GLN A 123 -3.08 -0.83 29.17
N ALA A 124 -3.65 -1.06 27.98
CA ALA A 124 -4.09 -2.39 27.55
C ALA A 124 -2.92 -3.39 27.45
N LYS A 125 -1.72 -2.91 27.11
CA LYS A 125 -0.50 -3.74 27.14
C LYS A 125 -0.06 -4.02 28.58
N ALA A 126 -0.11 -3.03 29.44
CA ALA A 126 0.31 -3.16 30.83
C ALA A 126 -0.59 -4.13 31.62
N ASP A 127 -1.88 -4.14 31.37
CA ASP A 127 -2.85 -5.04 32.02
C ASP A 127 -3.08 -6.35 31.25
N ASN A 128 -2.30 -6.64 30.20
CA ASN A 128 -2.40 -7.81 29.31
C ASN A 128 -3.77 -7.96 28.61
N SER A 129 -4.54 -6.89 28.46
CA SER A 129 -5.83 -6.90 27.76
C SER A 129 -5.75 -6.51 26.29
N ALA A 130 -4.55 -6.27 25.74
CA ALA A 130 -4.34 -5.83 24.36
C ALA A 130 -4.94 -6.79 23.33
N ALA A 131 -4.82 -8.11 23.54
CA ALA A 131 -5.38 -9.12 22.65
C ALA A 131 -6.93 -9.08 22.58
N ALA A 132 -7.59 -8.63 23.64
CA ALA A 132 -9.05 -8.44 23.67
C ALA A 132 -9.50 -7.12 23.02
N LYS A 133 -8.58 -6.24 22.64
CA LYS A 133 -8.83 -4.92 22.06
C LYS A 133 -8.20 -4.75 20.67
N PRO A 134 -8.41 -5.66 19.71
CA PRO A 134 -7.72 -5.62 18.42
C PRO A 134 -8.02 -4.33 17.63
N ARG A 135 -9.23 -3.78 17.75
CA ARG A 135 -9.61 -2.53 17.10
C ARG A 135 -8.78 -1.34 17.59
N LEU A 136 -8.47 -1.29 18.89
CA LEU A 136 -7.62 -0.25 19.46
C LEU A 136 -6.18 -0.35 18.92
N GLY A 137 -5.65 -1.56 18.76
CA GLY A 137 -4.35 -1.80 18.13
C GLY A 137 -4.30 -1.22 16.71
N ILE A 138 -5.30 -1.53 15.87
CA ILE A 138 -5.41 -0.99 14.51
C ILE A 138 -5.45 0.55 14.51
N VAL A 139 -6.16 1.16 15.46
CA VAL A 139 -6.22 2.61 15.57
C VAL A 139 -4.84 3.20 15.87
N VAL A 140 -4.09 2.59 16.79
CA VAL A 140 -2.74 3.06 17.14
C VAL A 140 -1.77 2.86 15.97
N ASP A 141 -1.83 1.75 15.25
CA ASP A 141 -1.03 1.52 14.05
C ASP A 141 -1.33 2.59 12.97
N ASN A 142 -2.59 2.94 12.78
CA ASN A 142 -3.01 4.01 11.86
C ASN A 142 -2.50 5.38 12.30
N ILE A 143 -2.51 5.68 13.59
CA ILE A 143 -1.96 6.92 14.16
C ILE A 143 -0.44 6.98 13.93
N GLU A 144 0.26 5.87 14.11
CA GLU A 144 1.70 5.81 13.85
C GLU A 144 2.01 6.00 12.35
N ALA A 145 1.22 5.37 11.48
CA ALA A 145 1.31 5.56 10.04
C ALA A 145 1.05 7.03 9.64
N TYR A 146 0.02 7.66 10.24
CA TYR A 146 -0.26 9.08 10.02
C TYR A 146 0.91 9.97 10.48
N ARG A 147 1.49 9.74 11.65
CA ARG A 147 2.64 10.53 12.14
C ARG A 147 3.83 10.54 11.18
N LYS A 148 4.01 9.47 10.41
CA LYS A 148 5.05 9.35 9.37
C LYS A 148 4.61 9.93 8.03
N SER A 149 3.34 10.26 7.84
CA SER A 149 2.76 10.70 6.58
C SER A 149 3.14 12.14 6.21
N PHE A 150 2.86 12.48 4.95
CA PHE A 150 2.98 13.87 4.48
C PHE A 150 1.95 14.79 5.15
N HIS A 151 0.76 14.27 5.48
CA HIS A 151 -0.30 15.02 6.12
C HIS A 151 0.05 15.46 7.55
N ALA A 152 0.83 14.69 8.27
CA ALA A 152 1.28 15.06 9.62
C ALA A 152 2.37 16.15 9.64
N ARG A 153 2.98 16.47 8.51
CA ARG A 153 4.00 17.52 8.43
C ARG A 153 3.37 18.89 8.58
N GLY A 154 4.14 19.84 9.11
CA GLY A 154 3.70 21.24 9.23
C GLY A 154 3.30 21.84 7.89
N SER A 155 2.15 22.51 7.86
CA SER A 155 1.62 23.11 6.65
C SER A 155 2.48 24.28 6.16
N LYS A 156 2.37 24.62 4.89
CA LYS A 156 3.08 25.79 4.33
C LYS A 156 2.57 27.10 4.91
N ALA A 157 1.30 27.17 5.26
CA ALA A 157 0.68 28.37 5.81
C ALA A 157 1.01 28.57 7.30
N ASP A 158 1.08 27.49 8.06
CA ASP A 158 1.38 27.50 9.49
C ASP A 158 2.09 26.21 9.87
N ARG A 159 3.40 26.28 10.09
CA ARG A 159 4.23 25.12 10.40
C ARG A 159 3.92 24.47 11.74
N SER A 160 3.19 25.13 12.62
CA SER A 160 2.73 24.56 13.89
C SER A 160 1.51 23.65 13.73
N LYS A 161 0.85 23.72 12.57
CA LYS A 161 -0.32 22.90 12.25
C LYS A 161 0.02 21.88 11.17
N ALA A 162 -0.50 20.66 11.31
CA ALA A 162 -0.37 19.63 10.29
C ALA A 162 -1.04 20.07 8.97
N ASN A 163 -0.57 19.49 7.83
CA ASN A 163 -1.22 19.70 6.53
C ASN A 163 -2.69 19.24 6.55
N ALA A 164 -2.97 18.12 7.19
CA ALA A 164 -4.32 17.67 7.50
C ALA A 164 -4.31 16.94 8.86
N SER A 165 -5.27 17.27 9.72
CA SER A 165 -5.46 16.63 11.03
C SER A 165 -6.50 15.50 10.96
N CYS A 166 -6.69 14.76 12.07
CA CYS A 166 -7.65 13.67 12.13
C CYS A 166 -9.07 14.15 11.80
N ASP A 167 -9.46 15.28 12.37
CA ASP A 167 -10.75 15.94 12.18
C ASP A 167 -10.95 16.55 10.79
N GLY A 168 -9.88 16.76 10.03
CA GLY A 168 -9.96 17.18 8.63
C GLY A 168 -10.48 16.08 7.69
N CYS A 169 -10.38 14.83 8.11
CA CYS A 169 -10.83 13.66 7.35
C CYS A 169 -11.99 12.93 8.02
N HIS A 170 -12.03 12.91 9.35
CA HIS A 170 -13.02 12.18 10.13
C HIS A 170 -13.96 13.13 10.84
N ASP A 171 -15.27 12.89 10.74
CA ASP A 171 -16.23 13.56 11.62
C ASP A 171 -16.05 13.03 13.03
N THR A 172 -15.45 13.84 13.89
CA THR A 172 -15.09 13.44 15.26
C THR A 172 -16.29 13.22 16.17
N HIS A 173 -17.43 13.81 15.84
CA HIS A 173 -18.67 13.68 16.62
C HIS A 173 -19.52 12.49 16.19
N SER A 174 -19.43 12.07 14.94
CA SER A 174 -20.14 10.89 14.42
C SER A 174 -19.21 9.80 13.94
N PHE A 175 -18.02 9.70 14.56
CA PHE A 175 -17.01 8.76 14.13
C PHE A 175 -17.50 7.32 14.26
N ASP A 176 -17.80 6.71 13.14
CA ASP A 176 -18.14 5.29 13.03
C ASP A 176 -17.59 4.73 11.71
N ILE A 177 -16.44 4.07 11.79
CA ILE A 177 -15.87 3.37 10.64
C ILE A 177 -16.20 1.89 10.78
N PRO A 178 -16.92 1.31 9.81
CA PRO A 178 -17.26 -0.10 9.82
C PRO A 178 -16.01 -0.99 9.85
N THR A 179 -16.14 -2.18 10.44
CA THR A 179 -15.03 -3.13 10.54
C THR A 179 -14.51 -3.52 9.16
N LYS A 180 -13.21 -3.49 8.96
CA LYS A 180 -12.48 -3.75 7.72
C LYS A 180 -12.93 -5.06 7.14
N ALA A 181 -13.41 -5.83 6.89
CA ALA A 181 -13.90 -7.07 6.29
C ALA A 181 -15.43 -7.15 6.23
N SER A 182 -16.13 -6.06 6.57
CA SER A 182 -17.57 -6.02 6.48
C SER A 182 -18.05 -5.41 5.16
N PRO A 183 -19.21 -5.84 4.61
CA PRO A 183 -19.81 -5.20 3.44
C PRO A 183 -20.08 -3.69 3.65
N ALA A 184 -20.37 -3.28 4.89
CA ALA A 184 -20.55 -1.87 5.25
C ALA A 184 -19.24 -1.07 5.08
N HIS A 185 -18.07 -1.67 5.38
CA HIS A 185 -16.79 -1.03 5.16
C HIS A 185 -16.49 -0.83 3.67
N GLU A 186 -16.85 -1.79 2.83
CA GLU A 186 -16.66 -1.67 1.38
C GLU A 186 -17.48 -0.50 0.80
N GLN A 187 -18.71 -0.32 1.27
CA GLN A 187 -19.52 0.83 0.88
C GLN A 187 -18.96 2.14 1.46
N TRP A 188 -18.57 2.12 2.74
CA TRP A 188 -17.96 3.29 3.38
C TRP A 188 -16.68 3.74 2.68
N ARG A 189 -15.87 2.81 2.18
CA ARG A 189 -14.63 3.09 1.46
C ARG A 189 -14.85 4.01 0.25
N LEU A 190 -15.99 3.90 -0.44
CA LEU A 190 -16.32 4.76 -1.57
C LEU A 190 -16.46 6.24 -1.19
N THR A 191 -16.75 6.55 0.08
CA THR A 191 -16.84 7.93 0.55
C THR A 191 -15.49 8.65 0.59
N SER A 192 -14.38 7.92 0.50
CA SER A 192 -13.04 8.51 0.54
C SER A 192 -12.78 9.53 -0.57
N ALA A 193 -13.42 9.39 -1.73
CA ALA A 193 -13.30 10.37 -2.81
C ALA A 193 -13.82 11.74 -2.40
N ALA A 194 -15.00 11.80 -1.78
CA ALA A 194 -15.55 13.04 -1.24
C ALA A 194 -14.72 13.57 -0.06
N MET A 195 -14.31 12.71 0.83
CA MET A 195 -13.49 13.04 2.00
C MET A 195 -12.15 13.71 1.60
N CYS A 196 -11.46 13.15 0.62
CA CYS A 196 -10.18 13.69 0.15
C CYS A 196 -10.38 14.92 -0.75
N GLY A 197 -11.33 14.86 -1.68
CA GLY A 197 -11.45 15.79 -2.79
C GLY A 197 -12.20 17.06 -2.47
N GLN A 198 -13.33 16.98 -1.74
CA GLN A 198 -14.21 18.15 -1.58
C GLN A 198 -13.58 19.30 -0.79
N ALA A 199 -12.75 18.98 0.21
CA ALA A 199 -12.14 20.00 1.06
C ALA A 199 -10.76 20.46 0.60
N CYS A 200 -9.94 19.57 0.00
CA CYS A 200 -8.52 19.86 -0.20
C CYS A 200 -7.99 19.47 -1.60
N HIS A 201 -8.46 18.39 -2.22
CA HIS A 201 -7.94 17.85 -3.47
C HIS A 201 -8.99 17.89 -4.60
N SER A 202 -9.60 19.08 -4.82
CA SER A 202 -10.68 19.30 -5.80
C SER A 202 -10.30 18.89 -7.23
N ASP A 203 -9.10 19.30 -7.67
CA ASP A 203 -8.62 19.04 -9.03
C ASP A 203 -8.45 17.53 -9.27
N ALA A 204 -7.85 16.82 -8.28
CA ALA A 204 -7.71 15.38 -8.34
C ALA A 204 -9.07 14.66 -8.30
N LEU A 205 -10.05 15.19 -7.56
CA LEU A 205 -11.41 14.66 -7.54
C LEU A 205 -12.10 14.83 -8.88
N GLU A 206 -11.96 15.97 -9.54
CA GLU A 206 -12.54 16.23 -10.85
C GLU A 206 -12.00 15.23 -11.88
N GLU A 207 -10.68 15.10 -12.00
CA GLU A 207 -10.04 14.12 -12.88
C GLU A 207 -10.48 12.68 -12.54
N TYR A 208 -10.50 12.33 -11.25
CA TYR A 208 -10.89 11.00 -10.81
C TYR A 208 -12.34 10.69 -11.16
N THR A 209 -13.26 11.63 -10.99
CA THR A 209 -14.68 11.45 -11.32
C THR A 209 -14.89 11.17 -12.80
N ALA A 210 -14.08 11.78 -13.68
CA ALA A 210 -14.11 11.53 -15.12
C ALA A 210 -13.46 10.18 -15.51
N SER A 211 -12.63 9.60 -14.65
CA SER A 211 -11.89 8.35 -14.89
C SER A 211 -12.79 7.13 -14.91
N ILE A 212 -12.25 6.01 -15.42
CA ILE A 212 -12.94 4.71 -15.33
C ILE A 212 -13.15 4.28 -13.88
N HIS A 213 -12.16 4.48 -13.01
CA HIS A 213 -12.28 4.14 -11.59
C HIS A 213 -13.34 4.98 -10.89
N GLY A 214 -13.37 6.29 -11.14
CA GLY A 214 -14.36 7.18 -10.56
C GLY A 214 -15.78 6.89 -11.03
N LYS A 215 -15.98 6.64 -12.31
CA LYS A 215 -17.29 6.23 -12.86
C LYS A 215 -17.80 4.94 -12.24
N GLU A 216 -16.92 3.94 -12.12
CA GLU A 216 -17.29 2.67 -11.47
C GLU A 216 -17.59 2.86 -9.99
N ALA A 217 -16.74 3.57 -9.24
CA ALA A 217 -16.91 3.75 -7.81
C ALA A 217 -18.09 4.66 -7.44
N LEU A 218 -18.20 5.84 -8.06
CA LEU A 218 -19.13 6.87 -7.63
C LEU A 218 -20.49 6.77 -8.33
N ALA A 219 -20.52 6.51 -9.64
CA ALA A 219 -21.77 6.43 -10.38
C ALA A 219 -22.41 5.05 -10.31
N LYS A 220 -21.62 3.97 -10.29
CA LYS A 220 -22.13 2.59 -10.25
C LYS A 220 -22.04 1.93 -8.88
N HIS A 221 -21.48 2.62 -7.88
CA HIS A 221 -21.23 2.10 -6.53
C HIS A 221 -20.50 0.74 -6.50
N ASN A 222 -19.61 0.54 -7.47
CA ASN A 222 -18.82 -0.68 -7.57
C ASN A 222 -17.73 -0.70 -6.49
N VAL A 223 -17.94 -1.46 -5.44
CA VAL A 223 -17.02 -1.58 -4.30
C VAL A 223 -15.66 -2.20 -4.66
N LYS A 224 -15.53 -2.81 -5.85
CA LYS A 224 -14.25 -3.34 -6.32
C LYS A 224 -13.41 -2.30 -7.07
N SER A 225 -13.97 -1.14 -7.37
CA SER A 225 -13.22 -0.07 -8.03
C SER A 225 -12.23 0.59 -7.07
N ALA A 226 -11.09 1.01 -7.63
CA ALA A 226 -10.06 1.71 -6.86
C ALA A 226 -10.55 3.10 -6.44
N VAL A 227 -10.29 3.47 -5.20
CA VAL A 227 -10.49 4.80 -4.64
C VAL A 227 -9.16 5.42 -4.20
N CYS A 228 -9.18 6.67 -3.76
CA CYS A 228 -7.97 7.41 -3.40
C CYS A 228 -7.02 6.64 -2.49
N ALA A 229 -7.57 6.01 -1.44
CA ALA A 229 -6.79 5.28 -0.44
C ALA A 229 -6.11 4.00 -0.97
N ASP A 230 -6.58 3.40 -2.06
CA ASP A 230 -5.99 2.20 -2.64
C ASP A 230 -4.66 2.51 -3.34
N CYS A 231 -4.53 3.73 -3.88
CA CYS A 231 -3.30 4.18 -4.52
C CYS A 231 -2.36 4.89 -3.53
N HIS A 232 -2.92 5.73 -2.66
CA HIS A 232 -2.16 6.64 -1.78
C HIS A 232 -2.06 6.16 -0.32
N SER A 233 -2.73 5.08 0.05
CA SER A 233 -3.05 4.69 1.42
C SER A 233 -3.93 5.73 2.16
N ALA A 234 -4.53 5.35 3.29
CA ALA A 234 -5.38 6.27 4.06
C ALA A 234 -4.57 7.10 5.06
N HIS A 235 -3.71 6.46 5.84
CA HIS A 235 -2.98 7.11 6.92
C HIS A 235 -1.48 7.28 6.63
N ALA A 236 -0.87 6.41 5.84
CA ALA A 236 0.54 6.51 5.45
C ALA A 236 0.73 7.30 4.14
N VAL A 237 -0.05 8.36 3.93
CA VAL A 237 0.01 9.15 2.69
C VAL A 237 1.40 9.75 2.50
N GLY A 238 2.08 9.33 1.42
CA GLY A 238 3.42 9.79 1.11
C GLY A 238 3.45 11.03 0.21
N ASN A 239 4.57 11.73 0.19
CA ASN A 239 4.81 12.76 -0.80
C ASN A 239 5.02 12.12 -2.19
N THR A 240 4.12 12.37 -3.12
CA THR A 240 4.14 11.81 -4.48
C THR A 240 5.35 12.25 -5.31
N SER A 241 6.08 13.28 -4.89
CA SER A 241 7.35 13.66 -5.51
C SER A 241 8.53 12.79 -5.07
N ALA A 242 8.38 12.03 -3.97
CA ALA A 242 9.44 11.16 -3.46
C ALA A 242 9.49 9.83 -4.22
N ASP A 243 10.70 9.41 -4.60
CA ASP A 243 10.92 8.23 -5.42
C ASP A 243 10.34 6.92 -4.82
N PRO A 244 10.50 6.63 -3.52
CA PRO A 244 9.88 5.44 -2.94
C PRO A 244 8.34 5.43 -3.07
N VAL A 245 7.70 6.61 -2.96
CA VAL A 245 6.24 6.73 -3.07
C VAL A 245 5.77 6.46 -4.51
N LYS A 246 6.50 6.98 -5.51
CA LYS A 246 6.22 6.71 -6.94
C LYS A 246 6.26 5.21 -7.24
N LEU A 247 7.24 4.50 -6.71
CA LEU A 247 7.38 3.06 -6.89
C LEU A 247 6.28 2.28 -6.18
N THR A 248 5.92 2.70 -4.94
CA THR A 248 4.84 2.08 -4.17
C THR A 248 3.49 2.23 -4.88
N ILE A 249 3.16 3.42 -5.41
CA ILE A 249 1.93 3.64 -6.18
C ILE A 249 1.87 2.70 -7.40
N THR A 250 3.01 2.52 -8.09
CA THR A 250 3.08 1.57 -9.21
C THR A 250 2.80 0.13 -8.78
N ALA A 251 3.32 -0.29 -7.63
CA ALA A 251 3.05 -1.62 -7.08
C ALA A 251 1.58 -1.79 -6.66
N ASN A 252 0.94 -0.73 -6.14
CA ASN A 252 -0.47 -0.75 -5.74
C ASN A 252 -1.40 -1.03 -6.93
N CYS A 253 -1.07 -0.56 -8.13
CA CYS A 253 -1.82 -0.94 -9.35
C CYS A 253 -1.84 -2.46 -9.54
N GLY A 254 -0.72 -3.12 -9.26
CA GLY A 254 -0.57 -4.58 -9.34
C GLY A 254 -1.44 -5.37 -8.37
N GLY A 255 -1.93 -4.76 -7.29
CA GLY A 255 -2.83 -5.40 -6.34
C GLY A 255 -4.18 -5.81 -6.97
N CYS A 256 -4.66 -5.05 -7.95
CA CYS A 256 -5.87 -5.35 -8.70
C CYS A 256 -5.57 -5.81 -10.14
N HIS A 257 -4.55 -5.23 -10.78
CA HIS A 257 -4.14 -5.49 -12.16
C HIS A 257 -2.92 -6.41 -12.22
N ALA A 258 -2.97 -7.57 -11.55
CA ALA A 258 -1.83 -8.47 -11.36
C ALA A 258 -1.19 -8.94 -12.68
N GLU A 259 -1.98 -9.29 -13.70
CA GLU A 259 -1.47 -9.74 -15.00
C GLU A 259 -0.77 -8.61 -15.75
N ASN A 260 -1.37 -7.41 -15.76
CA ASN A 260 -0.78 -6.25 -16.41
C ASN A 260 0.50 -5.80 -15.68
N TYR A 261 0.52 -5.91 -14.36
CA TYR A 261 1.71 -5.62 -13.57
C TYR A 261 2.83 -6.64 -13.83
N ALA A 262 2.49 -7.93 -13.95
CA ALA A 262 3.47 -8.95 -14.29
C ALA A 262 4.08 -8.72 -15.68
N SER A 263 3.26 -8.42 -16.70
CA SER A 263 3.74 -8.11 -18.04
C SER A 263 4.54 -6.81 -18.08
N TYR A 264 4.12 -5.78 -17.32
CA TYR A 264 4.90 -4.54 -17.17
C TYR A 264 6.29 -4.82 -16.58
N LYS A 265 6.40 -5.61 -15.50
CA LYS A 265 7.70 -5.97 -14.91
C LYS A 265 8.63 -6.69 -15.87
N ALA A 266 8.11 -7.38 -16.86
CA ALA A 266 8.92 -8.01 -17.90
C ALA A 266 9.45 -7.02 -18.95
N THR A 267 8.91 -5.79 -19.03
CA THR A 267 9.42 -4.75 -19.94
C THR A 267 10.69 -4.10 -19.38
N TYR A 268 11.43 -3.41 -20.25
CA TYR A 268 12.59 -2.62 -19.84
C TYR A 268 12.25 -1.58 -18.75
N HIS A 269 11.14 -0.84 -18.91
CA HIS A 269 10.68 0.12 -17.92
C HIS A 269 10.40 -0.53 -16.57
N GLY A 270 9.71 -1.67 -16.58
CA GLY A 270 9.35 -2.38 -15.36
C GLY A 270 10.56 -3.00 -14.66
N GLN A 271 11.51 -3.55 -15.41
CA GLN A 271 12.75 -4.10 -14.85
C GLN A 271 13.55 -3.03 -14.11
N ILE A 272 13.77 -1.88 -14.76
CA ILE A 272 14.48 -0.76 -14.15
C ILE A 272 13.73 -0.19 -12.96
N SER A 273 12.40 -0.07 -13.05
CA SER A 273 11.55 0.35 -11.93
C SER A 273 11.66 -0.60 -10.73
N THR A 274 11.72 -1.91 -10.99
CA THR A 274 11.87 -2.94 -9.94
C THR A 274 13.24 -2.86 -9.26
N LEU A 275 14.27 -2.41 -9.96
CA LEU A 275 15.59 -2.13 -9.39
C LEU A 275 15.65 -0.83 -8.58
N GLY A 276 14.53 -0.12 -8.42
CA GLY A 276 14.44 1.08 -7.59
C GLY A 276 14.61 2.42 -8.32
N TYR A 277 14.76 2.40 -9.66
CA TYR A 277 14.91 3.64 -10.43
C TYR A 277 13.54 4.25 -10.76
N ALA A 278 13.23 5.37 -10.13
CA ALA A 278 11.91 6.02 -10.21
C ALA A 278 11.72 6.94 -11.43
N TYR A 279 12.74 7.11 -12.28
CA TYR A 279 12.66 8.01 -13.44
C TYR A 279 12.38 7.27 -14.76
N THR A 280 12.09 5.98 -14.70
CA THR A 280 11.55 5.21 -15.83
C THR A 280 10.03 5.30 -15.85
N ALA A 281 9.40 5.02 -17.00
CA ALA A 281 7.95 5.05 -17.14
C ALA A 281 7.27 4.01 -16.24
N LYS A 282 6.25 4.44 -15.51
CA LYS A 282 5.40 3.67 -14.62
C LYS A 282 3.98 3.60 -15.18
N CYS A 283 3.12 2.83 -14.57
CA CYS A 283 1.73 2.66 -15.02
C CYS A 283 1.05 4.01 -15.28
N TYR A 284 1.12 4.92 -14.32
CA TYR A 284 0.45 6.23 -14.41
C TYR A 284 1.13 7.22 -15.38
N ASP A 285 2.39 7.03 -15.76
CA ASP A 285 3.03 7.87 -16.76
C ASP A 285 2.43 7.62 -18.15
N CYS A 286 2.02 6.37 -18.43
CA CYS A 286 1.35 6.00 -19.68
C CYS A 286 -0.17 6.17 -19.58
N HIS A 287 -0.80 5.73 -18.51
CA HIS A 287 -2.26 5.68 -18.37
C HIS A 287 -2.89 6.95 -17.78
N GLY A 288 -2.08 7.88 -17.26
CA GLY A 288 -2.54 8.97 -16.42
C GLY A 288 -2.65 8.56 -14.94
N SER A 289 -2.73 9.55 -14.05
CA SER A 289 -2.80 9.33 -12.60
C SER A 289 -4.24 9.28 -12.08
N HIS A 290 -4.95 10.40 -12.15
CA HIS A 290 -6.33 10.47 -11.68
C HIS A 290 -7.36 10.28 -12.79
N GLY A 291 -7.12 10.82 -13.97
CA GLY A 291 -7.99 10.73 -15.14
C GLY A 291 -7.75 9.49 -16.02
N ILE A 292 -7.62 8.31 -15.40
CA ILE A 292 -7.36 7.06 -16.14
C ILE A 292 -8.58 6.66 -16.96
N LEU A 293 -8.39 6.52 -18.29
CA LEU A 293 -9.44 6.09 -19.23
C LEU A 293 -9.16 4.70 -19.78
N GLU A 294 -10.21 4.01 -20.23
CA GLU A 294 -10.07 2.75 -20.96
C GLU A 294 -9.18 2.93 -22.20
N ALA A 295 -8.33 1.94 -22.50
CA ALA A 295 -7.40 2.02 -23.62
C ALA A 295 -8.06 2.24 -24.99
N LYS A 296 -9.33 1.82 -25.15
CA LYS A 296 -10.12 2.03 -26.35
C LYS A 296 -10.81 3.41 -26.44
N ASN A 297 -10.81 4.18 -25.36
CA ASN A 297 -11.36 5.53 -25.37
C ASN A 297 -10.46 6.45 -26.20
N PRO A 298 -10.99 7.20 -27.18
CA PRO A 298 -10.17 8.08 -28.03
C PRO A 298 -9.37 9.14 -27.28
N GLU A 299 -9.83 9.54 -26.09
CA GLU A 299 -9.14 10.50 -25.22
C GLU A 299 -8.06 9.88 -24.34
N SER A 300 -7.98 8.55 -24.30
CA SER A 300 -6.98 7.84 -23.49
C SER A 300 -5.57 8.09 -24.01
N LYS A 301 -4.63 8.36 -23.10
CA LYS A 301 -3.21 8.51 -23.44
C LYS A 301 -2.61 7.27 -24.13
N VAL A 302 -3.16 6.09 -23.87
CA VAL A 302 -2.70 4.82 -24.45
C VAL A 302 -3.53 4.39 -25.65
N HIS A 303 -4.52 5.18 -26.09
CA HIS A 303 -5.22 4.94 -27.33
C HIS A 303 -4.23 4.97 -28.51
N PRO A 304 -4.41 4.12 -29.56
CA PRO A 304 -3.47 4.06 -30.68
C PRO A 304 -3.13 5.42 -31.29
N ASN A 305 -4.08 6.34 -31.37
CA ASN A 305 -3.90 7.67 -31.94
C ASN A 305 -3.04 8.61 -31.06
N ASN A 306 -3.03 8.42 -29.73
CA ASN A 306 -2.36 9.30 -28.76
C ASN A 306 -1.06 8.69 -28.24
N ARG A 307 -0.80 7.41 -28.53
CA ARG A 307 0.33 6.66 -27.96
C ARG A 307 1.67 7.29 -28.29
N MET A 308 1.84 7.79 -29.50
CA MET A 308 3.09 8.43 -29.91
C MET A 308 3.38 9.65 -29.04
N GLU A 309 2.43 10.55 -28.87
CA GLU A 309 2.56 11.73 -28.01
C GLU A 309 2.89 11.34 -26.57
N THR A 310 2.24 10.30 -26.05
CA THR A 310 2.54 9.77 -24.72
C THR A 310 3.98 9.26 -24.61
N CYS A 311 4.50 8.55 -25.62
CA CYS A 311 5.88 8.10 -25.63
C CYS A 311 6.87 9.28 -25.76
N GLU A 312 6.57 10.25 -26.62
CA GLU A 312 7.40 11.43 -26.89
C GLU A 312 7.52 12.37 -25.68
N SER A 313 6.59 12.29 -24.74
CA SER A 313 6.69 13.05 -23.49
C SER A 313 8.02 12.79 -22.73
N CYS A 314 8.56 11.58 -22.87
CA CYS A 314 9.87 11.20 -22.34
C CYS A 314 10.89 10.93 -23.44
N HIS A 315 10.50 10.24 -24.53
CA HIS A 315 11.35 9.87 -25.65
C HIS A 315 11.49 11.00 -26.69
N ASN A 316 12.08 12.12 -26.28
CA ASN A 316 12.22 13.34 -27.08
C ASN A 316 13.69 13.75 -27.34
N GLY A 317 14.63 12.85 -27.11
CA GLY A 317 16.06 13.10 -27.27
C GLY A 317 16.71 13.91 -26.15
N LYS A 318 15.97 14.29 -25.11
CA LYS A 318 16.50 15.00 -23.94
C LYS A 318 16.90 14.01 -22.84
N LYS A 319 17.83 14.44 -21.96
CA LYS A 319 18.27 13.67 -20.77
C LYS A 319 18.78 12.24 -21.08
N GLY A 320 19.36 12.02 -22.26
CA GLY A 320 19.93 10.72 -22.63
C GLY A 320 18.88 9.67 -23.03
N VAL A 321 17.62 10.04 -23.14
CA VAL A 321 16.55 9.17 -23.64
C VAL A 321 16.44 9.32 -25.15
N GLY A 322 16.38 8.20 -25.89
CA GLY A 322 16.26 8.21 -27.34
C GLY A 322 14.94 8.86 -27.82
N VAL A 323 14.93 9.25 -29.08
CA VAL A 323 13.73 9.80 -29.73
C VAL A 323 12.77 8.68 -30.08
N ALA A 324 11.47 8.90 -29.83
CA ALA A 324 10.43 7.97 -30.24
C ALA A 324 10.40 7.85 -31.78
N SER A 325 10.24 6.64 -32.27
CA SER A 325 10.14 6.31 -33.68
C SER A 325 8.77 5.72 -33.99
N ALA A 326 8.43 5.58 -35.29
CA ALA A 326 7.16 4.98 -35.70
C ALA A 326 6.88 3.60 -35.09
N GLY A 327 7.93 2.84 -34.73
CA GLY A 327 7.79 1.56 -34.02
C GLY A 327 7.17 1.66 -32.64
N PHE A 328 7.25 2.82 -31.99
CA PHE A 328 6.61 3.03 -30.68
C PHE A 328 5.07 3.01 -30.77
N ALA A 329 4.48 3.38 -31.88
CA ALA A 329 3.03 3.32 -32.07
C ALA A 329 2.48 1.88 -31.99
N THR A 330 3.29 0.90 -32.42
CA THR A 330 2.93 -0.52 -32.43
C THR A 330 3.45 -1.31 -31.23
N PHE A 331 4.21 -0.66 -30.34
CA PHE A 331 4.74 -1.31 -29.14
C PHE A 331 3.64 -1.89 -28.25
N GLN A 332 3.86 -3.10 -27.75
CA GLN A 332 2.92 -3.84 -26.90
C GLN A 332 3.45 -3.91 -25.46
N PRO A 333 3.21 -2.90 -24.61
CA PRO A 333 3.80 -2.82 -23.28
C PRO A 333 3.32 -3.92 -22.32
N HIS A 334 2.19 -4.56 -22.64
CA HIS A 334 1.63 -5.69 -21.90
C HIS A 334 1.69 -6.99 -22.69
N GLY A 335 2.62 -7.09 -23.67
CA GLY A 335 2.82 -8.30 -24.45
C GLY A 335 3.24 -9.48 -23.57
N ARG A 336 2.69 -10.67 -23.87
CA ARG A 336 2.96 -11.91 -23.13
C ARG A 336 3.52 -12.95 -24.06
N THR A 337 4.59 -13.60 -23.65
CA THR A 337 5.24 -14.69 -24.41
C THR A 337 4.54 -16.03 -24.23
N ASP A 338 3.61 -16.14 -23.28
CA ASP A 338 2.81 -17.34 -22.97
C ASP A 338 1.39 -17.30 -23.57
N ASP A 339 0.94 -16.16 -24.11
CA ASP A 339 -0.38 -15.97 -24.71
C ASP A 339 -0.29 -15.99 -26.24
N PHE A 340 -0.39 -17.19 -26.83
CA PHE A 340 -0.38 -17.36 -28.29
C PHE A 340 -1.59 -16.69 -28.98
N ALA A 341 -2.75 -16.69 -28.32
CA ALA A 341 -3.98 -16.17 -28.94
C ALA A 341 -3.91 -14.66 -29.19
N ARG A 342 -3.34 -13.91 -28.25
CA ARG A 342 -3.22 -12.44 -28.34
C ARG A 342 -1.89 -11.99 -28.95
N TYR A 343 -0.80 -12.74 -28.73
CA TYR A 343 0.57 -12.35 -29.08
C TYR A 343 1.34 -13.47 -29.80
N PRO A 344 0.83 -14.00 -30.94
CA PRO A 344 1.41 -15.16 -31.61
C PRO A 344 2.87 -14.95 -32.00
N GLN A 345 3.25 -13.75 -32.44
CA GLN A 345 4.62 -13.43 -32.83
C GLN A 345 5.60 -13.47 -31.66
N MET A 346 5.19 -12.97 -30.47
CA MET A 346 6.00 -13.01 -29.26
C MET A 346 6.16 -14.43 -28.74
N TRP A 347 5.09 -15.21 -28.78
CA TRP A 347 5.12 -16.62 -28.39
C TRP A 347 6.05 -17.43 -29.29
N ILE A 348 5.91 -17.30 -30.63
CA ILE A 348 6.76 -17.99 -31.60
C ILE A 348 8.23 -17.60 -31.40
N GLY A 349 8.52 -16.30 -31.30
CA GLY A 349 9.87 -15.81 -31.06
C GLY A 349 10.49 -16.38 -29.78
N TYR A 350 9.72 -16.38 -28.70
CA TYR A 350 10.16 -16.96 -27.43
C TYR A 350 10.45 -18.47 -27.54
N GLN A 351 9.56 -19.26 -28.16
CA GLN A 351 9.74 -20.70 -28.32
C GLN A 351 10.95 -21.02 -29.22
N MET A 352 11.13 -20.26 -30.31
CA MET A 352 12.30 -20.42 -31.18
C MET A 352 13.61 -20.11 -30.45
N MET A 353 13.66 -19.00 -29.70
CA MET A 353 14.85 -18.63 -28.93
C MET A 353 15.15 -19.64 -27.82
N ALA A 354 14.15 -20.08 -27.08
CA ALA A 354 14.28 -21.09 -26.05
C ALA A 354 14.73 -22.44 -26.63
N GLY A 355 14.13 -22.87 -27.74
CA GLY A 355 14.52 -24.10 -28.45
C GLY A 355 15.95 -24.05 -28.96
N LEU A 356 16.37 -22.93 -29.55
CA LEU A 356 17.73 -22.71 -30.03
C LEU A 356 18.73 -22.77 -28.85
N LEU A 357 18.41 -22.07 -27.75
CA LEU A 357 19.25 -22.04 -26.56
C LEU A 357 19.42 -23.45 -25.96
N LEU A 358 18.31 -24.12 -25.68
CA LEU A 358 18.32 -25.47 -25.11
C LEU A 358 18.98 -26.47 -26.04
N GLY A 359 18.73 -26.40 -27.34
CA GLY A 359 19.35 -27.27 -28.36
C GLY A 359 20.86 -27.06 -28.41
N THR A 360 21.31 -25.82 -28.43
CA THR A 360 22.75 -25.48 -28.45
C THR A 360 23.44 -25.96 -27.17
N PHE A 361 22.89 -25.61 -26.01
CA PHE A 361 23.47 -26.09 -24.74
C PHE A 361 23.42 -27.61 -24.62
N GLY A 362 22.28 -28.24 -24.95
CA GLY A 362 22.13 -29.69 -24.92
C GLY A 362 23.18 -30.38 -25.80
N PHE A 363 23.36 -29.92 -27.03
CA PHE A 363 24.35 -30.45 -27.95
C PHE A 363 25.77 -30.34 -27.38
N PHE A 364 26.18 -29.15 -26.97
CA PHE A 364 27.57 -28.95 -26.48
C PHE A 364 27.81 -29.64 -25.12
N TRP A 365 26.83 -29.66 -24.22
CA TRP A 365 26.94 -30.41 -22.96
C TRP A 365 27.04 -31.91 -23.21
N LEU A 366 26.19 -32.47 -24.06
CA LEU A 366 26.24 -33.87 -24.41
C LEU A 366 27.59 -34.24 -25.08
N HIS A 367 28.01 -33.44 -26.03
CA HIS A 367 29.32 -33.58 -26.69
C HIS A 367 30.46 -33.58 -25.65
N THR A 368 30.44 -32.61 -24.73
CA THR A 368 31.47 -32.50 -23.69
C THR A 368 31.50 -33.69 -22.73
N LEU A 369 30.30 -34.14 -22.30
CA LEU A 369 30.15 -35.28 -21.44
C LEU A 369 30.61 -36.59 -22.13
N LEU A 370 30.27 -36.79 -23.40
CA LEU A 370 30.75 -37.91 -24.18
C LEU A 370 32.27 -37.89 -24.37
N TRP A 371 32.80 -36.71 -24.59
CA TRP A 371 34.28 -36.52 -24.69
C TRP A 371 34.96 -36.86 -23.37
N PHE A 372 34.45 -36.38 -22.23
CA PHE A 372 34.97 -36.71 -20.90
C PHE A 372 34.85 -38.21 -20.60
N TRP A 373 33.68 -38.80 -20.97
CA TRP A 373 33.48 -40.24 -20.82
C TRP A 373 34.50 -41.06 -21.61
N ARG A 374 34.74 -40.69 -22.86
CA ARG A 374 35.76 -41.32 -23.70
C ARG A 374 37.15 -41.15 -23.08
N GLU A 375 37.55 -39.95 -22.70
CA GLU A 375 38.82 -39.70 -22.06
C GLU A 375 39.02 -40.52 -20.77
N PHE A 376 37.94 -40.67 -19.98
CA PHE A 376 37.97 -41.51 -18.78
C PHE A 376 38.15 -42.98 -19.12
N GLN A 377 37.45 -43.49 -20.12
CA GLN A 377 37.58 -44.87 -20.59
C GLN A 377 39.02 -45.14 -21.13
N ASP A 378 39.55 -44.25 -21.97
CA ASP A 378 40.89 -44.37 -22.53
C ASP A 378 41.97 -44.39 -21.41
N ARG A 379 41.79 -43.58 -20.40
CA ARG A 379 42.69 -43.61 -19.20
C ARG A 379 42.58 -44.90 -18.44
N ARG A 380 41.40 -45.44 -18.24
CA ARG A 380 41.20 -46.73 -17.52
C ARG A 380 41.80 -47.92 -18.30
N GLN A 381 41.75 -47.88 -19.62
CA GLN A 381 42.27 -48.93 -20.50
C GLN A 381 43.75 -48.78 -20.82
N GLY A 382 44.44 -47.72 -20.29
CA GLY A 382 45.83 -47.47 -20.56
C GLY A 382 46.14 -47.16 -22.02
N VAL A 383 45.11 -46.67 -22.79
CA VAL A 383 45.31 -46.32 -24.20
C VAL A 383 46.33 -45.19 -24.29
N PRO A 384 47.44 -45.39 -24.99
CA PRO A 384 48.42 -44.32 -25.13
C PRO A 384 47.82 -43.15 -25.90
N ARG A 385 47.94 -41.95 -25.38
CA ARG A 385 47.63 -40.77 -26.17
C ARG A 385 48.57 -40.69 -27.38
N PRO A 386 48.04 -40.49 -28.59
CA PRO A 386 48.89 -40.23 -29.73
C PRO A 386 49.52 -38.85 -29.51
N HIS A 387 50.56 -38.78 -28.68
CA HIS A 387 51.52 -37.70 -28.81
C HIS A 387 52.20 -37.97 -30.14
N VAL A 388 51.92 -37.18 -31.13
CA VAL A 388 52.79 -37.11 -32.30
C VAL A 388 54.15 -36.69 -31.76
N ALA A 389 54.98 -37.69 -31.50
CA ALA A 389 56.36 -37.43 -31.10
C ALA A 389 57.00 -36.61 -32.21
N ALA A 390 57.69 -35.54 -31.84
CA ALA A 390 58.43 -34.72 -32.82
C ALA A 390 59.33 -35.57 -33.74
N SER A 391 59.73 -36.74 -33.31
CA SER A 391 60.47 -37.74 -34.08
C SER A 391 59.66 -38.47 -35.16
N ALA A 392 58.34 -38.34 -35.20
CA ALA A 392 57.48 -38.98 -36.20
C ALA A 392 57.11 -38.06 -37.36
N LEU A 393 57.56 -36.79 -37.32
CA LEU A 393 57.38 -35.88 -38.42
C LEU A 393 58.49 -36.04 -39.45
N PRO A 394 58.21 -35.99 -40.78
CA PRO A 394 59.22 -35.99 -41.79
C PRO A 394 60.29 -34.94 -41.49
N ALA A 395 61.57 -35.25 -41.73
CA ALA A 395 62.71 -34.38 -41.40
C ALA A 395 62.67 -32.97 -42.02
N ASN A 396 61.87 -32.75 -42.99
CA ASN A 396 61.63 -31.45 -43.65
C ASN A 396 60.53 -30.58 -42.99
N LEU A 397 59.82 -31.11 -41.97
CA LEU A 397 58.87 -30.38 -41.18
C LEU A 397 59.41 -30.27 -39.74
N GLU A 398 60.34 -29.32 -39.54
CA GLU A 398 60.64 -28.90 -38.18
C GLU A 398 59.35 -28.47 -37.49
N ALA A 399 58.94 -29.27 -36.50
CA ALA A 399 57.79 -28.93 -35.69
C ALA A 399 58.10 -27.65 -34.91
N LYS A 400 57.81 -26.50 -35.51
CA LYS A 400 57.82 -25.22 -34.80
C LYS A 400 56.68 -25.30 -33.76
N HIS A 401 57.04 -25.62 -32.51
CA HIS A 401 56.11 -25.55 -31.39
C HIS A 401 55.81 -24.09 -31.10
N TYR A 402 54.70 -23.59 -31.67
CA TYR A 402 54.18 -22.29 -31.32
C TYR A 402 53.39 -22.42 -30.01
N ARG A 403 53.81 -21.68 -29.00
CA ARG A 403 52.97 -21.48 -27.81
C ARG A 403 51.72 -20.76 -28.22
N ARG A 404 50.61 -21.47 -28.40
CA ARG A 404 49.34 -20.94 -28.88
C ARG A 404 48.81 -19.82 -27.99
N PHE A 405 49.03 -19.95 -26.66
CA PHE A 405 48.67 -18.93 -25.67
C PHE A 405 49.80 -18.75 -24.66
N SER A 406 50.21 -17.52 -24.42
CA SER A 406 51.13 -17.19 -23.30
C SER A 406 50.40 -17.44 -21.95
N ALA A 407 51.19 -17.48 -20.86
CA ALA A 407 50.62 -17.66 -19.52
C ALA A 407 49.58 -16.57 -19.18
N ILE A 408 49.85 -15.32 -19.61
CA ILE A 408 48.96 -14.17 -19.42
C ILE A 408 47.64 -14.40 -20.14
N TRP A 409 47.64 -14.84 -21.40
CA TRP A 409 46.41 -15.12 -22.14
C TRP A 409 45.63 -16.29 -21.58
N ARG A 410 46.26 -17.30 -21.03
CA ARG A 410 45.59 -18.42 -20.33
C ARG A 410 44.94 -17.93 -19.04
N LEU A 411 45.61 -17.09 -18.27
CA LEU A 411 45.09 -16.49 -17.07
C LEU A 411 43.87 -15.61 -17.41
N ALA A 412 44.00 -14.73 -18.39
CA ALA A 412 42.89 -13.88 -18.87
C ALA A 412 41.65 -14.70 -19.30
N HIS A 413 41.88 -15.82 -20.01
CA HIS A 413 40.80 -16.71 -20.45
C HIS A 413 40.11 -17.40 -19.28
N ILE A 414 40.88 -17.86 -18.29
CA ILE A 414 40.31 -18.47 -17.07
C ILE A 414 39.51 -17.42 -16.29
N THR A 415 40.07 -16.22 -16.10
CA THR A 415 39.36 -15.14 -15.40
C THR A 415 38.06 -14.77 -16.11
N PHE A 416 38.10 -14.65 -17.45
CA PHE A 416 36.91 -14.38 -18.24
C PHE A 416 35.85 -15.49 -18.11
N ALA A 417 36.25 -16.75 -18.21
CA ALA A 417 35.36 -17.89 -18.07
C ALA A 417 34.73 -17.96 -16.68
N LEU A 418 35.53 -17.77 -15.62
CA LEU A 418 35.02 -17.74 -14.25
C LEU A 418 34.04 -16.57 -14.00
N SER A 419 34.37 -15.36 -14.47
CA SER A 419 33.47 -14.22 -14.33
C SER A 419 32.15 -14.44 -15.08
N LEU A 420 32.18 -15.03 -16.28
CA LEU A 420 30.99 -15.39 -17.03
C LEU A 420 30.14 -16.44 -16.29
N MET A 421 30.79 -17.46 -15.70
CA MET A 421 30.08 -18.47 -14.89
C MET A 421 29.43 -17.84 -13.66
N ILE A 422 30.13 -16.95 -12.96
CA ILE A 422 29.58 -16.23 -11.80
C ILE A 422 28.40 -15.36 -12.22
N LEU A 423 28.52 -14.58 -13.29
CA LEU A 423 27.41 -13.79 -13.84
C LEU A 423 26.17 -14.65 -14.17
N THR A 424 26.41 -15.80 -14.78
CA THR A 424 25.31 -16.73 -15.15
C THR A 424 24.63 -17.32 -13.91
N LEU A 425 25.39 -17.65 -12.86
CA LEU A 425 24.85 -18.21 -11.61
C LEU A 425 24.16 -17.17 -10.73
N THR A 426 24.66 -15.94 -10.73
CA THR A 426 24.10 -14.85 -9.91
C THR A 426 22.95 -14.12 -10.60
N GLY A 427 22.81 -14.26 -11.92
CA GLY A 427 21.78 -13.56 -12.69
C GLY A 427 22.01 -12.04 -12.80
N MET A 428 23.20 -11.58 -12.49
CA MET A 428 23.58 -10.16 -12.64
C MET A 428 24.28 -9.90 -13.95
#